data_fc7ae0e6ee41af15a7f545dfca43e5aa
#
_entry.id   fc7ae0e6ee41af15a7f545dfca43e5aa
#
_cell.length_a   1.000
_cell.length_b   1.000
_cell.length_c   1.000
_cell.angle_alpha   90.00
_cell.angle_beta   90.00
_cell.angle_gamma   90.00
#
_symmetry.space_group_name_H-M   'P 1'
#
loop_
_entity.id
_entity.type
_entity.pdbx_description
1 polymer ?
#
loop_
_entity_poly.entity_id
_entity_poly.type
_entity_poly.pdbx_seq_one_letter_code
_entity_poly.pdbx_strand_id
1 'polypeptide(L)'
;KGVFNKVVKNIELLVAHGAKVSLTYTINSNNYLYLQEAVKLAISLGVKGIFFGFTDRIGRANENLTLILSRSQREIVKHNFAQLEEEYGHLLSLSLVEVATLERYHEFVNNKVYCSAGTTHIGVSSDGKLYPCIYAFGHEELLIGDLMKENLKELWENRDKWRMFRGGFSLENIDTCSTCTLNKKCSLM
;
A
#
# COMPACT_ATOMS: atom_id res chain seq x y z
N LYS A 1 9.27 -5.05 22.05
CA LYS A 1 10.31 -6.11 22.02
C LYS A 1 9.65 -7.46 22.34
N GLY A 2 10.05 -8.56 21.65
CA GLY A 2 9.58 -9.91 21.97
C GLY A 2 8.36 -10.44 21.18
N VAL A 3 7.80 -9.67 20.27
CA VAL A 3 6.63 -10.11 19.48
C VAL A 3 7.02 -11.02 18.30
N PHE A 4 8.24 -10.92 17.80
CA PHE A 4 8.70 -11.64 16.60
C PHE A 4 8.47 -13.15 16.68
N ASN A 5 8.98 -13.81 17.71
CA ASN A 5 8.82 -15.27 17.88
C ASN A 5 7.35 -15.69 17.98
N LYS A 6 6.50 -14.85 18.60
CA LYS A 6 5.07 -15.12 18.69
C LYS A 6 4.40 -15.02 17.32
N VAL A 7 4.78 -14.02 16.51
CA VAL A 7 4.26 -13.85 15.14
C VAL A 7 4.68 -15.02 14.26
N VAL A 8 5.98 -15.39 14.28
CA VAL A 8 6.52 -16.54 13.52
C VAL A 8 5.73 -17.80 13.87
N LYS A 9 5.60 -18.12 15.16
CA LYS A 9 4.85 -19.31 15.62
C LYS A 9 3.38 -19.29 15.17
N ASN A 10 2.74 -18.13 15.17
CA ASN A 10 1.36 -18.02 14.69
C ASN A 10 1.24 -18.21 13.17
N ILE A 11 2.23 -17.74 12.40
CA ILE A 11 2.29 -17.96 10.95
C ILE A 11 2.48 -19.45 10.66
N GLU A 12 3.42 -20.12 11.33
CA GLU A 12 3.62 -21.58 11.22
C GLU A 12 2.33 -22.35 11.51
N LEU A 13 1.62 -21.97 12.58
CA LEU A 13 0.34 -22.58 12.94
C LEU A 13 -0.73 -22.38 11.84
N LEU A 14 -0.85 -21.17 11.30
CA LEU A 14 -1.80 -20.87 10.23
C LEU A 14 -1.49 -21.67 8.96
N VAL A 15 -0.22 -21.73 8.56
CA VAL A 15 0.23 -22.49 7.38
C VAL A 15 -0.03 -23.98 7.59
N ALA A 16 0.29 -24.52 8.77
CA ALA A 16 0.03 -25.92 9.11
C ALA A 16 -1.46 -26.30 9.05
N HIS A 17 -2.37 -25.32 9.26
CA HIS A 17 -3.81 -25.52 9.14
C HIS A 17 -4.33 -25.18 7.72
N GLY A 18 -3.47 -25.05 6.73
CA GLY A 18 -3.84 -24.84 5.32
C GLY A 18 -4.19 -23.39 4.95
N ALA A 19 -3.96 -22.42 5.84
CA ALA A 19 -4.19 -21.03 5.53
C ALA A 19 -3.22 -20.52 4.44
N LYS A 20 -3.74 -19.72 3.49
CA LYS A 20 -2.91 -19.04 2.49
C LYS A 20 -2.37 -17.75 3.09
N VAL A 21 -1.18 -17.83 3.66
CA VAL A 21 -0.51 -16.66 4.28
C VAL A 21 0.43 -16.01 3.28
N SER A 22 0.44 -14.68 3.24
CA SER A 22 1.46 -13.85 2.59
C SER A 22 2.01 -12.84 3.58
N LEU A 23 3.27 -12.48 3.40
CA LEU A 23 3.94 -11.50 4.25
C LEU A 23 4.02 -10.15 3.55
N THR A 24 4.06 -9.09 4.32
CA THR A 24 4.42 -7.74 3.84
C THR A 24 5.68 -7.28 4.53
N TYR A 25 6.68 -6.86 3.74
CA TYR A 25 7.93 -6.34 4.22
C TYR A 25 8.06 -4.87 3.85
N THR A 26 8.00 -4.00 4.86
CA THR A 26 8.17 -2.56 4.65
C THR A 26 9.65 -2.20 4.64
N ILE A 27 10.15 -1.79 3.48
CA ILE A 27 11.56 -1.44 3.26
C ILE A 27 11.82 -0.01 3.73
N ASN A 28 12.86 0.15 4.56
CA ASN A 28 13.34 1.43 5.04
C ASN A 28 14.89 1.46 5.09
N SER A 29 15.47 2.59 5.45
CA SER A 29 16.94 2.79 5.49
C SER A 29 17.67 1.82 6.41
N ASN A 30 17.00 1.22 7.39
CA ASN A 30 17.64 0.30 8.34
C ASN A 30 17.62 -1.16 7.86
N ASN A 31 16.77 -1.50 6.88
CA ASN A 31 16.54 -2.90 6.51
C ASN A 31 16.64 -3.20 5.00
N TYR A 32 16.92 -2.22 4.16
CA TYR A 32 16.91 -2.37 2.70
C TYR A 32 17.97 -3.35 2.15
N LEU A 33 18.95 -3.73 2.94
CA LEU A 33 19.97 -4.73 2.58
C LEU A 33 19.59 -6.18 2.98
N TYR A 34 18.49 -6.36 3.74
CA TYR A 34 18.10 -7.66 4.32
C TYR A 34 16.90 -8.31 3.60
N LEU A 35 16.70 -8.03 2.31
CA LEU A 35 15.60 -8.61 1.54
C LEU A 35 15.74 -10.14 1.40
N GLN A 36 16.97 -10.60 1.20
CA GLN A 36 17.24 -12.03 1.04
C GLN A 36 16.89 -12.83 2.29
N GLU A 37 17.24 -12.30 3.47
CA GLU A 37 16.89 -12.92 4.74
C GLU A 37 15.36 -12.99 4.94
N ALA A 38 14.65 -11.94 4.51
CA ALA A 38 13.19 -11.94 4.56
C ALA A 38 12.58 -12.99 3.61
N VAL A 39 13.14 -13.15 2.41
CA VAL A 39 12.71 -14.19 1.45
C VAL A 39 12.98 -15.59 2.00
N LYS A 40 14.19 -15.84 2.53
CA LYS A 40 14.54 -17.13 3.15
C LYS A 40 13.63 -17.47 4.33
N LEU A 41 13.30 -16.48 5.16
CA LEU A 41 12.34 -16.67 6.24
C LEU A 41 10.95 -17.00 5.70
N ALA A 42 10.47 -16.29 4.66
CA ALA A 42 9.18 -16.55 4.05
C ALA A 42 9.10 -18.00 3.49
N ILE A 43 10.15 -18.46 2.84
CA ILE A 43 10.25 -19.84 2.34
C ILE A 43 10.21 -20.83 3.50
N SER A 44 10.99 -20.62 4.56
CA SER A 44 11.05 -21.53 5.73
C SER A 44 9.70 -21.63 6.45
N LEU A 45 8.90 -20.57 6.42
CA LEU A 45 7.55 -20.55 7.01
C LEU A 45 6.48 -21.15 6.09
N GLY A 46 6.82 -21.51 4.85
CA GLY A 46 5.87 -22.09 3.87
C GLY A 46 4.76 -21.15 3.44
N VAL A 47 4.96 -19.83 3.52
CA VAL A 47 3.98 -18.84 3.08
C VAL A 47 3.89 -18.78 1.56
N LYS A 48 2.79 -18.26 1.02
CA LYS A 48 2.53 -18.23 -0.43
C LYS A 48 3.27 -17.11 -1.16
N GLY A 49 3.65 -16.06 -0.45
CA GLY A 49 4.36 -14.95 -1.05
C GLY A 49 4.80 -13.89 -0.03
N ILE A 50 5.62 -12.98 -0.51
CA ILE A 50 6.06 -11.81 0.22
C ILE A 50 5.98 -10.58 -0.67
N PHE A 51 5.35 -9.53 -0.16
CA PHE A 51 5.19 -8.23 -0.80
C PHE A 51 6.16 -7.25 -0.17
N PHE A 52 7.04 -6.67 -0.96
CA PHE A 52 7.95 -5.62 -0.56
C PHE A 52 7.36 -4.26 -0.92
N GLY A 53 7.29 -3.34 0.03
CA GLY A 53 6.84 -1.97 -0.19
C GLY A 53 7.81 -0.97 0.44
N PHE A 54 8.04 0.14 -0.22
CA PHE A 54 8.87 1.20 0.34
C PHE A 54 8.13 1.96 1.44
N THR A 55 8.89 2.42 2.45
CA THR A 55 8.35 3.35 3.44
C THR A 55 8.07 4.69 2.78
N ASP A 56 6.82 5.14 2.84
CA ASP A 56 6.36 6.43 2.36
C ASP A 56 6.28 7.46 3.51
N ARG A 57 6.23 8.76 3.14
CA ARG A 57 6.13 9.89 4.07
C ARG A 57 4.71 10.02 4.64
N ILE A 58 4.23 8.98 5.35
CA ILE A 58 2.87 8.91 5.87
C ILE A 58 2.90 8.48 7.33
N GLY A 59 2.01 9.04 8.14
CA GLY A 59 1.92 8.75 9.55
C GLY A 59 3.27 9.02 10.26
N ARG A 60 3.70 8.12 11.11
CA ARG A 60 4.95 8.26 11.89
C ARG A 60 6.22 8.35 11.04
N ALA A 61 6.22 7.87 9.81
CA ALA A 61 7.37 8.00 8.92
C ALA A 61 7.57 9.44 8.43
N ASN A 62 6.50 10.26 8.42
CA ASN A 62 6.61 11.69 8.13
C ASN A 62 7.35 12.46 9.24
N GLU A 63 7.29 11.96 10.47
CA GLU A 63 8.01 12.53 11.62
C GLU A 63 9.48 12.06 11.67
N ASN A 64 9.81 10.97 10.96
CA ASN A 64 11.15 10.39 10.94
C ASN A 64 11.62 10.12 9.50
N LEU A 65 12.02 11.18 8.82
CA LEU A 65 12.45 11.12 7.42
C LEU A 65 13.74 10.31 7.20
N THR A 66 14.49 9.99 8.27
CA THR A 66 15.68 9.14 8.17
C THR A 66 15.34 7.71 7.77
N LEU A 67 14.09 7.28 7.93
CA LEU A 67 13.60 5.97 7.48
C LEU A 67 13.38 5.91 5.97
N ILE A 68 13.23 7.04 5.31
CA ILE A 68 12.97 7.10 3.87
C ILE A 68 14.25 6.79 3.08
N LEU A 69 14.15 5.90 2.11
CA LEU A 69 15.29 5.57 1.26
C LEU A 69 15.64 6.73 0.31
N SER A 70 16.94 6.96 0.15
CA SER A 70 17.47 7.78 -0.95
C SER A 70 17.23 7.10 -2.30
N ARG A 71 17.37 7.85 -3.38
CA ARG A 71 17.28 7.31 -4.75
C ARG A 71 18.28 6.17 -4.99
N SER A 72 19.52 6.36 -4.56
CA SER A 72 20.58 5.33 -4.71
C SER A 72 20.24 4.04 -3.93
N GLN A 73 19.71 4.15 -2.73
CA GLN A 73 19.29 2.98 -1.96
C GLN A 73 18.11 2.26 -2.63
N ARG A 74 17.16 3.00 -3.22
CA ARG A 74 16.05 2.40 -3.99
C ARG A 74 16.56 1.60 -5.20
N GLU A 75 17.54 2.13 -5.93
CA GLU A 75 18.15 1.38 -7.06
C GLU A 75 18.87 0.11 -6.59
N ILE A 76 19.55 0.14 -5.45
CA ILE A 76 20.11 -1.08 -4.83
C ILE A 76 19.02 -2.10 -4.53
N VAL A 77 17.92 -1.67 -3.94
CA VAL A 77 16.76 -2.56 -3.65
C VAL A 77 16.21 -3.18 -4.92
N LYS A 78 16.02 -2.41 -5.99
CA LYS A 78 15.51 -2.92 -7.27
C LYS A 78 16.44 -3.97 -7.87
N HIS A 79 17.73 -3.68 -7.88
CA HIS A 79 18.74 -4.62 -8.38
C HIS A 79 18.72 -5.94 -7.58
N ASN A 80 18.77 -5.84 -6.25
CA ASN A 80 18.72 -7.01 -5.38
C ASN A 80 17.40 -7.78 -5.53
N PHE A 81 16.26 -7.07 -5.67
CA PHE A 81 14.97 -7.71 -5.86
C PHE A 81 14.91 -8.51 -7.16
N ALA A 82 15.43 -7.99 -8.28
CA ALA A 82 15.48 -8.71 -9.54
C ALA A 82 16.28 -10.03 -9.42
N GLN A 83 17.40 -10.01 -8.69
CA GLN A 83 18.17 -11.24 -8.41
C GLN A 83 17.39 -12.23 -7.55
N LEU A 84 16.67 -11.75 -6.52
CA LEU A 84 15.85 -12.60 -5.68
C LEU A 84 14.66 -13.21 -6.43
N GLU A 85 14.07 -12.46 -7.36
CA GLU A 85 12.98 -12.94 -8.22
C GLU A 85 13.47 -14.06 -9.16
N GLU A 86 14.66 -13.91 -9.73
CA GLU A 86 15.30 -14.96 -10.53
C GLU A 86 15.62 -16.21 -9.70
N GLU A 87 16.21 -16.03 -8.49
CA GLU A 87 16.66 -17.13 -7.63
C GLU A 87 15.50 -17.85 -6.92
N TYR A 88 14.50 -17.12 -6.43
CA TYR A 88 13.46 -17.66 -5.54
C TYR A 88 12.03 -17.56 -6.08
N GLY A 89 11.81 -16.87 -7.22
CA GLY A 89 10.45 -16.66 -7.76
C GLY A 89 9.70 -17.94 -8.13
N HIS A 90 10.41 -19.04 -8.33
CA HIS A 90 9.82 -20.37 -8.57
C HIS A 90 9.33 -21.05 -7.27
N LEU A 91 9.76 -20.60 -6.08
CA LEU A 91 9.40 -21.18 -4.77
C LEU A 91 8.22 -20.45 -4.09
N LEU A 92 8.14 -19.13 -4.26
CA LEU A 92 7.05 -18.32 -3.70
C LEU A 92 6.82 -17.07 -4.54
N SER A 93 5.62 -16.48 -4.43
CA SER A 93 5.32 -15.22 -5.11
C SER A 93 6.09 -14.07 -4.49
N LEU A 94 6.91 -13.38 -5.30
CA LEU A 94 7.61 -12.15 -4.93
C LEU A 94 6.96 -10.96 -5.64
N SER A 95 6.82 -9.85 -4.95
CA SER A 95 6.32 -8.61 -5.54
C SER A 95 6.98 -7.40 -4.87
N LEU A 96 7.50 -6.48 -5.68
CA LEU A 96 7.97 -5.17 -5.24
C LEU A 96 6.97 -4.11 -5.70
N VAL A 97 6.31 -3.49 -4.72
CA VAL A 97 5.38 -2.39 -5.00
C VAL A 97 6.17 -1.09 -5.09
N GLU A 98 6.27 -0.56 -6.29
CA GLU A 98 6.78 0.79 -6.53
C GLU A 98 5.63 1.77 -6.71
N VAL A 99 5.74 2.94 -6.10
CA VAL A 99 4.93 4.07 -6.51
C VAL A 99 5.32 4.41 -7.95
N ALA A 100 4.33 4.52 -8.81
CA ALA A 100 4.50 4.60 -10.26
C ALA A 100 5.63 5.53 -10.69
N THR A 101 6.61 4.99 -11.41
CA THR A 101 7.52 5.79 -12.25
C THR A 101 6.74 6.41 -13.41
N LEU A 102 7.23 7.48 -14.01
CA LEU A 102 6.58 8.13 -15.18
C LEU A 102 6.27 7.12 -16.32
N GLU A 103 7.08 6.08 -16.48
CA GLU A 103 6.90 5.03 -17.49
C GLU A 103 5.73 4.09 -17.13
N ARG A 104 5.64 3.63 -15.88
CA ARG A 104 4.47 2.91 -15.35
C ARG A 104 3.22 3.80 -15.31
N TYR A 105 3.39 5.11 -15.16
CA TYR A 105 2.32 6.07 -15.22
C TYR A 105 1.62 6.06 -16.58
N HIS A 106 2.36 5.99 -17.70
CA HIS A 106 1.77 5.87 -19.05
C HIS A 106 1.01 4.56 -19.25
N GLU A 107 1.53 3.47 -18.70
CA GLU A 107 0.87 2.17 -18.73
C GLU A 107 -0.41 2.17 -17.85
N PHE A 108 -0.33 2.82 -16.72
CA PHE A 108 -1.40 3.01 -15.75
C PHE A 108 -2.56 3.84 -16.36
N VAL A 109 -2.27 4.95 -17.02
CA VAL A 109 -3.27 5.82 -17.68
C VAL A 109 -3.94 5.12 -18.85
N ASN A 110 -3.18 4.40 -19.66
CA ASN A 110 -3.72 3.67 -20.82
C ASN A 110 -4.61 2.49 -20.39
N ASN A 111 -4.36 1.88 -19.24
CA ASN A 111 -5.14 0.76 -18.70
C ASN A 111 -6.31 1.20 -17.81
N LYS A 112 -6.62 2.50 -17.70
CA LYS A 112 -7.71 3.05 -16.90
C LYS A 112 -7.70 2.54 -15.44
N VAL A 113 -6.53 2.51 -14.83
CA VAL A 113 -6.42 2.14 -13.41
C VAL A 113 -6.85 3.34 -12.57
N TYR A 114 -7.93 3.19 -11.84
CA TYR A 114 -8.47 4.18 -10.93
C TYR A 114 -8.05 3.89 -9.49
N CYS A 115 -7.96 4.94 -8.67
CA CYS A 115 -7.81 4.75 -7.23
C CYS A 115 -9.02 3.97 -6.69
N SER A 116 -8.76 2.89 -5.97
CA SER A 116 -9.81 2.04 -5.39
C SER A 116 -10.43 2.61 -4.10
N ALA A 117 -9.90 3.74 -3.60
CA ALA A 117 -10.39 4.40 -2.40
C ALA A 117 -11.90 4.73 -2.51
N GLY A 118 -12.67 4.28 -1.54
CA GLY A 118 -14.11 4.50 -1.50
C GLY A 118 -14.93 3.77 -2.57
N THR A 119 -14.32 2.98 -3.46
CA THR A 119 -15.01 2.18 -4.49
C THR A 119 -14.97 0.68 -4.18
N THR A 120 -13.79 0.10 -4.08
CA THR A 120 -13.58 -1.31 -3.71
C THR A 120 -12.71 -1.44 -2.46
N HIS A 121 -12.24 -0.32 -1.91
CA HIS A 121 -11.34 -0.27 -0.78
C HIS A 121 -11.77 0.81 0.21
N ILE A 122 -11.70 0.47 1.49
CA ILE A 122 -11.97 1.39 2.61
C ILE A 122 -10.91 1.16 3.69
N GLY A 123 -10.71 2.17 4.53
CA GLY A 123 -9.90 2.08 5.73
C GLY A 123 -10.75 2.22 6.98
N VAL A 124 -10.54 1.34 7.97
CA VAL A 124 -11.14 1.46 9.30
C VAL A 124 -10.01 1.61 10.30
N SER A 125 -10.00 2.72 11.04
CA SER A 125 -9.01 2.96 12.07
C SER A 125 -9.28 2.17 13.34
N SER A 126 -8.30 2.08 14.22
CA SER A 126 -8.41 1.31 15.47
C SER A 126 -9.49 1.80 16.43
N ASP A 127 -9.94 3.03 16.29
CA ASP A 127 -11.04 3.66 17.05
C ASP A 127 -12.40 3.59 16.33
N GLY A 128 -12.48 2.81 15.23
CA GLY A 128 -13.72 2.56 14.49
C GLY A 128 -14.11 3.62 13.47
N LYS A 129 -13.27 4.61 13.22
CA LYS A 129 -13.53 5.63 12.21
C LYS A 129 -13.33 5.12 10.80
N LEU A 130 -14.27 5.41 9.90
CA LEU A 130 -14.27 4.99 8.50
C LEU A 130 -13.67 6.07 7.61
N TYR A 131 -12.72 5.68 6.79
CA TYR A 131 -12.03 6.52 5.81
C TYR A 131 -12.04 5.88 4.41
N PRO A 132 -11.81 6.64 3.34
CA PRO A 132 -11.75 6.09 1.98
C PRO A 132 -10.58 5.12 1.77
N CYS A 133 -9.47 5.31 2.47
CA CYS A 133 -8.32 4.39 2.48
C CYS A 133 -7.45 4.63 3.72
N ILE A 134 -6.43 3.79 3.92
CA ILE A 134 -5.51 3.90 5.06
C ILE A 134 -4.66 5.19 5.04
N TYR A 135 -4.44 5.78 3.86
CA TYR A 135 -3.69 7.03 3.73
C TYR A 135 -4.46 8.27 4.21
N ALA A 136 -5.77 8.13 4.36
CA ALA A 136 -6.65 9.18 4.88
C ALA A 136 -6.72 9.21 6.42
N PHE A 137 -6.09 8.26 7.11
CA PHE A 137 -6.14 8.22 8.57
C PHE A 137 -5.53 9.48 9.19
N GLY A 138 -6.26 10.08 10.14
CA GLY A 138 -5.86 11.33 10.81
C GLY A 138 -6.24 12.61 10.07
N HIS A 139 -6.83 12.52 8.88
CA HIS A 139 -7.37 13.63 8.10
C HIS A 139 -8.87 13.75 8.37
N GLU A 140 -9.27 14.62 9.30
CA GLU A 140 -10.67 14.79 9.69
C GLU A 140 -11.57 15.21 8.50
N GLU A 141 -11.03 15.94 7.54
CA GLU A 141 -11.71 16.37 6.30
C GLU A 141 -12.06 15.18 5.38
N LEU A 142 -11.39 14.03 5.55
CA LEU A 142 -11.61 12.79 4.78
C LEU A 142 -12.40 11.75 5.59
N LEU A 143 -12.86 12.07 6.79
CA LEU A 143 -13.65 11.18 7.63
C LEU A 143 -15.03 10.94 6.98
N ILE A 144 -15.35 9.68 6.74
CA ILE A 144 -16.64 9.25 6.18
C ILE A 144 -17.68 9.05 7.29
N GLY A 145 -17.27 8.46 8.42
CA GLY A 145 -18.17 8.21 9.54
C GLY A 145 -17.52 7.44 10.68
N ASP A 146 -18.30 7.10 11.67
CA ASP A 146 -17.89 6.41 12.89
C ASP A 146 -18.70 5.11 13.04
N LEU A 147 -18.07 3.96 12.80
CA LEU A 147 -18.70 2.64 12.85
C LEU A 147 -19.10 2.22 14.28
N MET A 148 -18.66 2.96 15.29
CA MET A 148 -19.14 2.76 16.65
C MET A 148 -20.52 3.38 16.88
N LYS A 149 -20.97 4.24 15.94
CA LYS A 149 -22.23 5.00 16.04
C LYS A 149 -23.15 4.83 14.83
N GLU A 150 -22.56 4.52 13.66
CA GLU A 150 -23.24 4.51 12.37
C GLU A 150 -23.10 3.13 11.70
N ASN A 151 -24.10 2.73 10.93
CA ASN A 151 -24.10 1.46 10.21
C ASN A 151 -23.23 1.54 8.95
N LEU A 152 -22.34 0.56 8.73
CA LEU A 152 -21.46 0.54 7.56
C LEU A 152 -22.23 0.56 6.23
N LYS A 153 -23.35 -0.15 6.12
CA LYS A 153 -24.15 -0.18 4.89
C LYS A 153 -24.71 1.20 4.58
N GLU A 154 -25.27 1.88 5.58
CA GLU A 154 -25.82 3.24 5.42
C GLU A 154 -24.72 4.23 5.02
N LEU A 155 -23.58 4.15 5.68
CA LEU A 155 -22.39 4.95 5.32
C LEU A 155 -21.92 4.66 3.90
N TRP A 156 -21.89 3.39 3.50
CA TRP A 156 -21.44 2.98 2.17
C TRP A 156 -22.39 3.44 1.05
N GLU A 157 -23.68 3.42 1.29
CA GLU A 157 -24.74 3.82 0.34
C GLU A 157 -24.94 5.34 0.28
N ASN A 158 -24.41 6.09 1.23
CA ASN A 158 -24.51 7.55 1.27
C ASN A 158 -23.58 8.20 0.21
N ARG A 159 -24.14 8.46 -0.98
CA ARG A 159 -23.39 8.99 -2.14
C ARG A 159 -22.68 10.32 -1.86
N ASP A 160 -23.25 11.18 -1.03
CA ASP A 160 -22.68 12.51 -0.76
C ASP A 160 -21.38 12.42 0.02
N LYS A 161 -21.29 11.52 1.00
CA LYS A 161 -20.07 11.26 1.76
C LYS A 161 -18.93 10.73 0.89
N TRP A 162 -19.25 10.02 -0.20
CA TRP A 162 -18.29 9.41 -1.12
C TRP A 162 -18.06 10.19 -2.41
N ARG A 163 -18.71 11.34 -2.58
CA ARG A 163 -18.72 12.08 -3.83
C ARG A 163 -17.32 12.38 -4.38
N MET A 164 -16.38 12.74 -3.51
CA MET A 164 -14.99 13.02 -3.88
C MET A 164 -14.28 11.78 -4.46
N PHE A 165 -14.65 10.58 -4.01
CA PHE A 165 -13.96 9.32 -4.36
C PHE A 165 -14.68 8.52 -5.44
N ARG A 166 -15.98 8.77 -5.66
CA ARG A 166 -16.82 8.01 -6.59
C ARG A 166 -17.27 8.82 -7.82
N GLY A 167 -16.37 9.60 -8.40
CA GLY A 167 -16.60 10.31 -9.66
C GLY A 167 -17.22 11.70 -9.53
N GLY A 168 -17.18 12.30 -8.34
CA GLY A 168 -17.59 13.70 -8.12
C GLY A 168 -16.48 14.73 -8.31
N PHE A 169 -15.28 14.28 -8.70
CA PHE A 169 -14.09 15.11 -8.79
C PHE A 169 -13.66 15.28 -10.25
N SER A 170 -13.43 16.50 -10.68
CA SER A 170 -12.85 16.81 -11.99
C SER A 170 -11.60 17.66 -11.80
N LEU A 171 -10.51 17.27 -12.47
CA LEU A 171 -9.27 18.07 -12.50
C LEU A 171 -9.48 19.48 -13.06
N GLU A 172 -10.52 19.69 -13.86
CA GLU A 172 -10.90 20.99 -14.39
C GLU A 172 -11.33 21.98 -13.29
N ASN A 173 -11.75 21.46 -12.13
CA ASN A 173 -12.18 22.27 -10.99
C ASN A 173 -11.03 22.62 -10.04
N ILE A 174 -9.79 22.21 -10.35
CA ILE A 174 -8.59 22.57 -9.58
C ILE A 174 -7.76 23.56 -10.38
N ASP A 175 -7.55 24.74 -9.86
CA ASP A 175 -6.84 25.83 -10.55
C ASP A 175 -5.49 25.37 -11.14
N THR A 176 -4.67 24.68 -10.37
CA THR A 176 -3.38 24.16 -10.84
C THR A 176 -3.51 23.08 -11.91
N CYS A 177 -4.55 22.26 -11.84
CA CYS A 177 -4.76 21.14 -12.76
C CYS A 177 -5.48 21.59 -14.05
N SER A 178 -6.36 22.57 -13.99
CA SER A 178 -7.10 23.10 -15.13
C SER A 178 -6.17 23.65 -16.23
N THR A 179 -5.04 24.23 -15.82
CA THR A 179 -4.00 24.80 -16.72
C THR A 179 -2.84 23.84 -16.98
N CYS A 180 -2.83 22.66 -16.38
CA CYS A 180 -1.74 21.69 -16.52
C CYS A 180 -1.77 21.01 -17.90
N THR A 181 -0.64 21.01 -18.59
CA THR A 181 -0.50 20.35 -19.90
C THR A 181 -0.69 18.83 -19.84
N LEU A 182 -0.56 18.24 -18.67
CA LEU A 182 -0.76 16.81 -18.41
C LEU A 182 -2.18 16.47 -17.94
N ASN A 183 -3.05 17.45 -17.77
CA ASN A 183 -4.41 17.28 -17.23
C ASN A 183 -5.16 16.09 -17.86
N LYS A 184 -5.22 16.01 -19.20
CA LYS A 184 -5.91 14.94 -19.94
C LYS A 184 -5.24 13.55 -19.80
N LYS A 185 -4.03 13.50 -19.28
CA LYS A 185 -3.22 12.27 -19.07
C LYS A 185 -3.00 11.97 -17.61
N CYS A 186 -3.52 12.81 -16.70
CA CYS A 186 -3.29 12.67 -15.27
C CYS A 186 -4.23 11.62 -14.67
N SER A 187 -3.67 10.63 -13.98
CA SER A 187 -4.40 9.54 -13.33
C SER A 187 -4.74 9.82 -11.85
N LEU A 188 -4.63 11.10 -11.41
CA LEU A 188 -5.01 11.50 -10.04
C LEU A 188 -6.52 11.61 -9.85
N MET A 189 -7.31 10.92 -10.66
CA MET A 189 -8.77 10.79 -10.48
C MET A 189 -9.14 9.40 -10.03
#